data_efb7fcd44f63b8bf1cf458ea6457fd37
#
_entry.id   efb7fcd44f63b8bf1cf458ea6457fd37
#
_cell.length_a   1.000
_cell.length_b   1.000
_cell.length_c   1.000
_cell.angle_alpha   90.00
_cell.angle_beta   90.00
_cell.angle_gamma   90.00
#
_symmetry.space_group_name_H-M   'P 1'
#
loop_
_entity.id
_entity.type
_entity.pdbx_description
1 polymer ?
#
loop_
_entity_poly.entity_id
_entity_poly.type
_entity_poly.pdbx_seq_one_letter_code
_entity_poly.pdbx_strand_id
1 'polypeptide(L)'
;MDRLRRMPTPLLIVLAASLLANLVLLGLLFRPPQRPDVSGAYALGTEVSSLTEDDRYLVVYDDGGYLLYQRYQVLDSGRYSAEDGKGARLRFTSDRGQGSYMAVFARPDTLYLPDRDTGIGLYSRHMDTSTIVFGPEEILERFE
;
A
#
# COMPACT_ATOMS: atom_id res chain seq x y z
N MET A 1 36.31 35.87 -9.47
CA MET A 1 36.56 34.48 -8.97
C MET A 1 37.72 34.37 -7.96
N ASP A 2 38.41 35.47 -7.60
CA ASP A 2 39.62 35.42 -6.75
C ASP A 2 39.41 35.46 -5.23
N ARG A 3 38.20 35.69 -4.74
CA ARG A 3 37.94 35.77 -3.30
C ARG A 3 37.92 34.40 -2.58
N LEU A 4 37.64 33.32 -3.29
CA LEU A 4 37.63 31.95 -2.72
C LEU A 4 39.06 31.44 -2.42
N ARG A 5 40.10 31.95 -3.10
CA ARG A 5 41.50 31.52 -2.92
C ARG A 5 42.17 32.03 -1.64
N ARG A 6 41.53 32.96 -0.91
CA ARG A 6 42.10 33.57 0.33
C ARG A 6 41.37 33.13 1.62
N MET A 7 40.44 32.17 1.51
CA MET A 7 39.78 31.64 2.71
C MET A 7 40.72 30.67 3.45
N PRO A 8 40.84 30.81 4.79
CA PRO A 8 41.63 29.89 5.57
C PRO A 8 40.99 28.48 5.47
N THR A 9 41.84 27.47 5.34
CA THR A 9 41.46 26.06 5.16
C THR A 9 40.38 25.60 6.16
N PRO A 10 40.38 25.95 7.46
CA PRO A 10 39.34 25.55 8.39
C PRO A 10 37.95 26.11 8.05
N LEU A 11 37.90 27.33 7.48
CA LEU A 11 36.65 27.94 7.08
C LEU A 11 36.02 27.22 5.88
N LEU A 12 36.83 26.78 4.93
CA LEU A 12 36.38 25.94 3.80
C LEU A 12 35.82 24.61 4.23
N ILE A 13 36.44 23.95 5.23
CA ILE A 13 35.97 22.69 5.80
C ILE A 13 34.61 22.85 6.45
N VAL A 14 34.43 23.90 7.27
CA VAL A 14 33.16 24.21 7.94
C VAL A 14 32.06 24.50 6.90
N LEU A 15 32.37 25.24 5.85
CA LEU A 15 31.41 25.58 4.80
C LEU A 15 31.00 24.31 4.01
N ALA A 16 31.94 23.45 3.68
CA ALA A 16 31.67 22.17 2.99
C ALA A 16 30.85 21.23 3.87
N ALA A 17 31.14 21.11 5.17
CA ALA A 17 30.39 20.32 6.12
C ALA A 17 28.95 20.85 6.27
N SER A 18 28.75 22.16 6.34
CA SER A 18 27.44 22.80 6.42
C SER A 18 26.62 22.55 5.13
N LEU A 19 27.25 22.62 3.97
CA LEU A 19 26.60 22.35 2.69
C LEU A 19 26.15 20.89 2.59
N LEU A 20 27.00 19.98 3.01
CA LEU A 20 26.70 18.54 3.05
C LEU A 20 25.54 18.23 4.01
N ALA A 21 25.56 18.82 5.21
CA ALA A 21 24.49 18.68 6.18
C ALA A 21 23.13 19.19 5.64
N ASN A 22 23.13 20.33 4.96
CA ASN A 22 21.93 20.89 4.33
C ASN A 22 21.42 19.99 3.19
N LEU A 23 22.30 19.41 2.37
CA LEU A 23 21.91 18.47 1.31
C LEU A 23 21.30 17.18 1.89
N VAL A 24 21.85 16.65 2.98
CA VAL A 24 21.29 15.49 3.69
C VAL A 24 19.93 15.82 4.28
N LEU A 25 19.78 16.97 4.92
CA LEU A 25 18.50 17.45 5.47
C LEU A 25 17.45 17.65 4.37
N LEU A 26 17.82 18.25 3.23
CA LEU A 26 16.94 18.33 2.07
C LEU A 26 16.52 16.94 1.58
N GLY A 27 17.45 16.00 1.45
CA GLY A 27 17.15 14.63 1.04
C GLY A 27 16.21 13.91 1.99
N LEU A 28 16.29 14.20 3.31
CA LEU A 28 15.38 13.63 4.32
C LEU A 28 13.99 14.30 4.27
N LEU A 29 13.93 15.61 4.02
CA LEU A 29 12.66 16.37 3.89
C LEU A 29 11.90 16.03 2.62
N PHE A 30 12.61 15.74 1.52
CA PHE A 30 12.02 15.34 0.25
C PHE A 30 11.93 13.82 0.07
N ARG A 31 12.18 13.03 1.14
CA ARG A 31 11.84 11.61 1.08
C ARG A 31 10.34 11.49 0.81
N PRO A 32 9.94 10.88 -0.31
CA PRO A 32 8.53 10.60 -0.51
C PRO A 32 8.04 9.81 0.72
N PRO A 33 6.86 10.12 1.25
CA PRO A 33 6.29 9.34 2.34
C PRO A 33 6.36 7.88 1.92
N GLN A 34 7.04 7.06 2.72
CA GLN A 34 7.05 5.62 2.48
C GLN A 34 5.58 5.20 2.59
N ARG A 35 4.99 4.83 1.47
CA ARG A 35 3.68 4.21 1.47
C ARG A 35 3.82 2.97 2.37
N PRO A 36 2.96 2.80 3.38
CA PRO A 36 2.98 1.56 4.12
C PRO A 36 2.80 0.46 3.09
N ASP A 37 3.54 -0.60 3.25
CA ASP A 37 3.41 -1.79 2.43
C ASP A 37 2.06 -2.44 2.77
N VAL A 38 1.05 -2.02 2.01
CA VAL A 38 -0.32 -2.52 2.12
C VAL A 38 -0.59 -3.60 1.10
N SER A 39 0.37 -3.85 0.21
CA SER A 39 0.25 -4.88 -0.80
C SER A 39 0.22 -6.26 -0.18
N GLY A 40 -0.49 -7.16 -0.82
CA GLY A 40 -0.62 -8.53 -0.33
C GLY A 40 -2.00 -9.13 -0.57
N ALA A 41 -2.13 -10.38 -0.18
CA ALA A 41 -3.39 -11.10 -0.22
C ALA A 41 -3.98 -11.23 1.19
N TYR A 42 -5.23 -10.83 1.32
CA TYR A 42 -6.02 -10.81 2.56
C TYR A 42 -7.21 -11.73 2.41
N ALA A 43 -7.59 -12.44 3.47
CA ALA A 43 -8.82 -13.22 3.49
C ALA A 43 -9.78 -12.73 4.58
N LEU A 44 -11.07 -12.88 4.35
CA LEU A 44 -12.13 -12.56 5.30
C LEU A 44 -12.07 -13.55 6.48
N GLY A 45 -11.95 -13.02 7.70
CA GLY A 45 -11.88 -13.79 8.93
C GLY A 45 -10.54 -13.66 9.63
N THR A 46 -10.46 -14.23 10.84
CA THR A 46 -9.27 -14.12 11.71
C THR A 46 -8.39 -15.36 11.72
N GLU A 47 -8.89 -16.51 11.24
CA GLU A 47 -8.15 -17.76 11.28
C GLU A 47 -7.59 -18.16 9.92
N VAL A 48 -6.27 -18.15 9.85
CA VAL A 48 -5.47 -18.49 8.66
C VAL A 48 -5.41 -19.98 8.38
N SER A 49 -5.90 -20.83 9.30
CA SER A 49 -5.60 -22.26 9.32
C SER A 49 -6.32 -23.11 8.28
N SER A 50 -7.32 -22.58 7.59
CA SER A 50 -8.07 -23.32 6.58
C SER A 50 -8.67 -22.41 5.51
N LEU A 51 -7.81 -21.88 4.64
CA LEU A 51 -8.27 -21.13 3.46
C LEU A 51 -8.97 -22.10 2.50
N THR A 52 -10.14 -21.71 2.05
CA THR A 52 -10.95 -22.46 1.10
C THR A 52 -11.34 -21.59 -0.10
N GLU A 53 -11.76 -22.20 -1.19
CA GLU A 53 -12.28 -21.47 -2.35
C GLU A 53 -13.56 -20.67 -2.05
N ASP A 54 -14.25 -21.00 -0.96
CA ASP A 54 -15.46 -20.34 -0.50
C ASP A 54 -15.20 -19.04 0.25
N ASP A 55 -13.96 -18.82 0.68
CA ASP A 55 -13.58 -17.60 1.39
C ASP A 55 -13.55 -16.41 0.45
N ARG A 56 -13.74 -15.23 1.04
CA ARG A 56 -13.64 -13.97 0.32
C ARG A 56 -12.23 -13.42 0.43
N TYR A 57 -11.61 -13.11 -0.70
CA TYR A 57 -10.24 -12.65 -0.80
C TYR A 57 -10.17 -11.23 -1.33
N LEU A 58 -9.29 -10.43 -0.73
CA LEU A 58 -8.89 -9.12 -1.22
C LEU A 58 -7.41 -9.16 -1.57
N VAL A 59 -7.06 -8.89 -2.81
CA VAL A 59 -5.68 -8.69 -3.24
C VAL A 59 -5.45 -7.20 -3.45
N VAL A 60 -4.40 -6.67 -2.84
CA VAL A 60 -3.98 -5.28 -2.96
C VAL A 60 -2.64 -5.26 -3.65
N TYR A 61 -2.55 -4.59 -4.81
CA TYR A 61 -1.37 -4.55 -5.66
C TYR A 61 -0.51 -3.31 -5.39
N ASP A 62 0.79 -3.41 -5.64
CA ASP A 62 1.75 -2.31 -5.47
C ASP A 62 1.49 -1.13 -6.40
N ASP A 63 0.88 -1.38 -7.55
CA ASP A 63 0.55 -0.37 -8.55
C ASP A 63 -0.67 0.50 -8.18
N GLY A 64 -1.29 0.22 -7.03
CA GLY A 64 -2.49 0.90 -6.55
C GLY A 64 -3.79 0.25 -7.02
N GLY A 65 -3.71 -0.92 -7.64
CA GLY A 65 -4.87 -1.75 -7.98
C GLY A 65 -5.37 -2.59 -6.82
N TYR A 66 -6.60 -3.05 -6.89
CA TYR A 66 -7.13 -4.07 -5.98
C TYR A 66 -8.13 -4.99 -6.69
N LEU A 67 -8.29 -6.18 -6.11
CA LEU A 67 -9.22 -7.20 -6.57
C LEU A 67 -9.91 -7.84 -5.35
N LEU A 68 -11.23 -7.79 -5.29
CA LEU A 68 -12.05 -8.49 -4.32
C LEU A 68 -12.79 -9.62 -5.02
N TYR A 69 -12.62 -10.86 -4.57
CA TYR A 69 -13.21 -12.04 -5.21
C TYR A 69 -13.61 -13.12 -4.21
N GLN A 70 -14.48 -14.03 -4.65
CA GLN A 70 -14.93 -15.19 -3.91
C GLN A 70 -15.36 -16.28 -4.92
N ARG A 71 -15.04 -17.54 -4.68
CA ARG A 71 -15.45 -18.67 -5.54
C ARG A 71 -15.21 -18.40 -7.03
N TYR A 72 -14.02 -17.96 -7.39
CA TYR A 72 -13.68 -17.64 -8.79
C TYR A 72 -14.49 -16.49 -9.41
N GLN A 73 -15.27 -15.74 -8.63
CA GLN A 73 -16.03 -14.58 -9.10
C GLN A 73 -15.44 -13.29 -8.57
N VAL A 74 -15.18 -12.36 -9.47
CA VAL A 74 -14.79 -11.01 -9.09
C VAL A 74 -16.01 -10.27 -8.55
N LEU A 75 -15.97 -9.94 -7.25
CA LEU A 75 -16.99 -9.14 -6.59
C LEU A 75 -16.78 -7.66 -6.83
N ASP A 76 -15.52 -7.20 -6.76
CA ASP A 76 -15.14 -5.82 -7.03
C ASP A 76 -13.67 -5.73 -7.48
N SER A 77 -13.35 -4.67 -8.22
CA SER A 77 -12.00 -4.34 -8.64
C SER A 77 -11.89 -2.84 -8.89
N GLY A 78 -10.69 -2.30 -8.82
CA GLY A 78 -10.47 -0.89 -9.07
C GLY A 78 -9.13 -0.41 -8.54
N ARG A 79 -9.10 0.84 -8.07
CA ARG A 79 -7.90 1.47 -7.54
C ARG A 79 -8.07 1.89 -6.10
N TYR A 80 -6.97 1.91 -5.37
CA TYR A 80 -6.94 2.47 -4.02
C TYR A 80 -5.94 3.62 -3.91
N SER A 81 -6.18 4.48 -2.94
CA SER A 81 -5.29 5.57 -2.55
C SER A 81 -5.25 5.73 -1.04
N ALA A 82 -4.09 6.14 -0.51
CA ALA A 82 -3.96 6.44 0.92
C ALA A 82 -4.57 7.82 1.21
N GLU A 83 -5.47 7.89 2.20
CA GLU A 83 -6.16 9.14 2.59
C GLU A 83 -5.32 10.00 3.54
N ASP A 84 -4.55 9.38 4.41
CA ASP A 84 -3.87 10.06 5.51
C ASP A 84 -2.35 10.16 5.35
N GLY A 85 -1.83 9.78 4.18
CA GLY A 85 -0.39 9.74 3.91
C GLY A 85 0.38 8.73 4.77
N LYS A 86 -0.27 8.14 5.79
CA LYS A 86 0.30 7.13 6.69
C LYS A 86 -0.16 5.71 6.34
N GLY A 87 -1.14 5.58 5.43
CA GLY A 87 -1.67 4.31 4.96
C GLY A 87 -2.56 3.57 5.95
N ALA A 88 -2.91 4.21 7.07
CA ALA A 88 -3.88 3.64 8.01
C ALA A 88 -5.32 3.64 7.44
N ARG A 89 -5.58 4.50 6.46
CA ARG A 89 -6.87 4.60 5.76
C ARG A 89 -6.63 4.56 4.27
N LEU A 90 -7.34 3.65 3.61
CA LEU A 90 -7.34 3.53 2.16
C LEU A 90 -8.73 3.85 1.62
N ARG A 91 -8.78 4.65 0.57
CA ARG A 91 -9.98 4.84 -0.23
C ARG A 91 -9.91 3.90 -1.42
N PHE A 92 -10.86 3.01 -1.51
CA PHE A 92 -11.07 2.13 -2.65
C PHE A 92 -12.09 2.78 -3.59
N THR A 93 -11.80 2.79 -4.88
CA THR A 93 -12.69 3.31 -5.93
C THR A 93 -12.95 2.18 -6.92
N SER A 94 -14.21 1.77 -7.00
CA SER A 94 -14.63 0.63 -7.81
C SER A 94 -14.71 0.99 -9.29
N ASP A 95 -14.14 0.12 -10.13
CA ASP A 95 -14.33 0.16 -11.59
C ASP A 95 -15.63 -0.55 -12.02
N ARG A 96 -16.30 -1.24 -11.07
CA ARG A 96 -17.55 -1.97 -11.30
C ARG A 96 -18.80 -1.22 -10.87
N GLY A 97 -18.70 0.09 -10.64
CA GLY A 97 -19.84 0.95 -10.32
C GLY A 97 -20.33 0.84 -8.86
N GLN A 98 -19.57 0.24 -7.97
CA GLN A 98 -19.91 0.17 -6.55
C GLN A 98 -19.62 1.46 -5.77
N GLY A 99 -19.07 2.48 -6.47
CA GLY A 99 -18.70 3.75 -5.86
C GLY A 99 -17.34 3.70 -5.15
N SER A 100 -17.18 4.55 -4.14
CA SER A 100 -15.97 4.59 -3.34
C SER A 100 -16.30 4.26 -1.89
N TYR A 101 -15.39 3.51 -1.26
CA TYR A 101 -15.54 3.14 0.15
C TYR A 101 -14.19 3.19 0.87
N MET A 102 -14.26 3.28 2.19
CA MET A 102 -13.07 3.40 3.03
C MET A 102 -12.73 2.07 3.68
N ALA A 103 -11.47 1.73 3.64
CA ALA A 103 -10.89 0.65 4.41
C ALA A 103 -9.94 1.21 5.48
N VAL A 104 -9.90 0.57 6.63
CA VAL A 104 -9.09 1.02 7.78
C VAL A 104 -8.22 -0.13 8.27
N PHE A 105 -6.91 0.09 8.32
CA PHE A 105 -5.99 -0.83 8.98
C PHE A 105 -6.10 -0.70 10.49
N ALA A 106 -6.49 -1.79 11.16
CA ALA A 106 -6.42 -1.88 12.62
C ALA A 106 -5.01 -2.23 13.08
N ARG A 107 -4.31 -3.01 12.26
CA ARG A 107 -2.92 -3.45 12.43
C ARG A 107 -2.27 -3.55 11.05
N PRO A 108 -0.94 -3.68 10.94
CA PRO A 108 -0.26 -3.81 9.66
C PRO A 108 -0.76 -4.97 8.77
N ASP A 109 -1.29 -6.02 9.41
CA ASP A 109 -1.78 -7.25 8.79
C ASP A 109 -3.31 -7.42 8.82
N THR A 110 -4.03 -6.41 9.31
CA THR A 110 -5.48 -6.54 9.54
C THR A 110 -6.23 -5.32 9.03
N LEU A 111 -7.17 -5.53 8.12
CA LEU A 111 -7.92 -4.52 7.41
C LEU A 111 -9.43 -4.67 7.68
N TYR A 112 -10.10 -3.57 8.04
CA TYR A 112 -11.56 -3.48 8.05
C TYR A 112 -12.06 -2.91 6.73
N LEU A 113 -12.95 -3.65 6.08
CA LEU A 113 -13.57 -3.27 4.82
C LEU A 113 -15.10 -3.31 4.97
N PRO A 114 -15.86 -2.33 4.43
CA PRO A 114 -17.32 -2.45 4.35
C PRO A 114 -17.71 -3.72 3.59
N ASP A 115 -18.60 -4.49 4.18
CA ASP A 115 -19.11 -5.75 3.63
C ASP A 115 -20.63 -5.66 3.55
N ARG A 116 -21.22 -6.11 2.43
CA ARG A 116 -22.66 -6.01 2.19
C ARG A 116 -23.48 -6.94 3.07
N ASP A 117 -22.91 -8.09 3.40
CA ASP A 117 -23.63 -9.14 4.11
C ASP A 117 -23.50 -8.97 5.63
N THR A 118 -22.33 -8.55 6.11
CA THR A 118 -22.02 -8.44 7.54
C THR A 118 -21.88 -7.00 8.03
N GLY A 119 -21.95 -6.02 7.12
CA GLY A 119 -21.76 -4.59 7.40
C GLY A 119 -20.28 -4.20 7.44
N ILE A 120 -19.44 -4.92 8.15
CA ILE A 120 -17.99 -4.72 8.21
C ILE A 120 -17.30 -6.07 8.21
N GLY A 121 -16.46 -6.31 7.20
CA GLY A 121 -15.59 -7.47 7.10
C GLY A 121 -14.21 -7.19 7.70
N LEU A 122 -13.70 -8.14 8.47
CA LEU A 122 -12.32 -8.15 8.96
C LEU A 122 -11.50 -9.02 8.03
N TYR A 123 -10.51 -8.43 7.38
CA TYR A 123 -9.60 -9.12 6.47
C TYR A 123 -8.22 -9.23 7.11
N SER A 124 -7.69 -10.43 7.19
CA SER A 124 -6.34 -10.71 7.70
C SER A 124 -5.40 -11.03 6.55
N ARG A 125 -4.18 -10.46 6.59
CA ARG A 125 -3.14 -10.70 5.58
C ARG A 125 -2.64 -12.14 5.70
N HIS A 126 -2.62 -12.83 4.58
CA HIS A 126 -2.11 -14.20 4.46
C HIS A 126 -0.77 -14.26 3.78
N MET A 127 -0.56 -13.39 2.79
CA MET A 127 0.66 -13.33 1.98
C MET A 127 1.09 -11.88 1.82
N ASP A 128 2.39 -11.64 1.92
CA ASP A 128 3.00 -10.34 1.63
C ASP A 128 3.08 -10.08 0.12
N THR A 129 2.82 -11.10 -0.70
CA THR A 129 2.75 -10.97 -2.15
C THR A 129 1.30 -10.84 -2.61
N SER A 130 1.09 -10.00 -3.64
CA SER A 130 -0.22 -9.78 -4.25
C SER A 130 -0.59 -10.95 -5.17
N THR A 131 -0.67 -12.14 -4.60
CA THR A 131 -0.95 -13.38 -5.34
C THR A 131 -2.43 -13.73 -5.21
N ILE A 132 -3.05 -14.15 -6.32
CA ILE A 132 -4.41 -14.65 -6.34
C ILE A 132 -4.42 -16.08 -5.78
N VAL A 133 -5.21 -16.30 -4.75
CA VAL A 133 -5.43 -17.60 -4.14
C VAL A 133 -6.76 -18.14 -4.65
N PHE A 134 -6.80 -19.33 -5.20
CA PHE A 134 -8.03 -19.93 -5.78
C PHE A 134 -8.73 -19.02 -6.83
N GLY A 135 -7.97 -18.38 -7.70
CA GLY A 135 -8.53 -17.58 -8.79
C GLY A 135 -8.83 -18.42 -10.05
N PRO A 136 -9.83 -18.05 -10.86
CA PRO A 136 -10.02 -18.65 -12.18
C PRO A 136 -8.85 -18.25 -13.09
N GLU A 137 -8.50 -19.13 -14.05
CA GLU A 137 -7.42 -18.85 -15.04
C GLU A 137 -7.64 -17.53 -15.77
N GLU A 138 -8.90 -17.16 -16.09
CA GLU A 138 -9.27 -15.90 -16.71
C GLU A 138 -8.89 -14.64 -15.90
N ILE A 139 -8.79 -14.77 -14.57
CA ILE A 139 -8.31 -13.68 -13.71
C ILE A 139 -6.79 -13.61 -13.75
N LEU A 140 -6.11 -14.74 -13.81
CA LEU A 140 -4.65 -14.81 -13.87
C LEU A 140 -4.11 -14.18 -15.15
N GLU A 141 -4.72 -14.46 -16.32
CA GLU A 141 -4.33 -13.91 -17.61
C GLU A 141 -4.51 -12.37 -17.73
N ARG A 142 -5.32 -11.78 -16.88
CA ARG A 142 -5.61 -10.34 -16.95
C ARG A 142 -4.59 -9.47 -16.21
N PHE A 143 -3.73 -10.07 -15.40
CA PHE A 143 -2.77 -9.40 -14.52
C PHE A 143 -1.31 -9.85 -14.76
N GLU A 144 -1.05 -10.69 -15.76
CA GLU A 144 0.26 -10.90 -16.37
C GLU A 144 0.54 -9.85 -17.45
#